data_688fd3632309eedc7f113a69e294286d
#
_entry.id   688fd3632309eedc7f113a69e294286d
#
_cell.length_a   1.000
_cell.length_b   1.000
_cell.length_c   1.000
_cell.angle_alpha   90.00
_cell.angle_beta   90.00
_cell.angle_gamma   90.00
#
_symmetry.space_group_name_H-M   'P 1'
#
loop_
_entity.id
_entity.type
_entity.pdbx_description
1 polymer ?
#
loop_
_entity_poly.entity_id
_entity_poly.type
_entity_poly.pdbx_seq_one_letter_code
_entity_poly.pdbx_strand_id
1 'polypeptide(L)' 'MVMAMTIEEASKAMENKRPVYYMGDCYDIICCKQSTTGDVAIVQRRSLNNRFGPVPIEPMFLSLEANHV' A
#
# COMPACT_ATOMS: atom_id res chain seq x y z
N MET A 1 14.00 -1.81 -13.71
CA MET A 1 14.18 -2.46 -12.41
C MET A 1 13.03 -2.10 -11.49
N VAL A 2 12.34 -3.09 -11.00
CA VAL A 2 11.24 -2.84 -10.08
C VAL A 2 11.80 -2.82 -8.66
N MET A 3 11.66 -1.70 -7.98
CA MET A 3 12.07 -1.59 -6.59
C MET A 3 10.87 -1.87 -5.70
N ALA A 4 10.99 -2.89 -4.87
CA ALA A 4 9.95 -3.19 -3.92
C ALA A 4 9.83 -2.06 -2.90
N MET A 5 8.61 -1.68 -2.57
CA MET A 5 8.38 -0.67 -1.56
C MET A 5 8.79 -1.22 -0.18
N THR A 6 9.48 -0.39 0.60
CA THR A 6 9.81 -0.74 1.97
C THR A 6 8.74 -0.21 2.91
N ILE A 7 8.75 -0.69 4.16
CA ILE A 7 7.80 -0.20 5.16
C ILE A 7 8.03 1.28 5.43
N GLU A 8 9.26 1.75 5.30
CA GLU A 8 9.57 3.16 5.49
C GLU A 8 8.94 4.01 4.39
N GLU A 9 9.01 3.54 3.16
CA GLU A 9 8.38 4.23 2.04
C GLU A 9 6.87 4.23 2.18
N ALA A 10 6.30 3.11 2.62
CA ALA A 10 4.87 3.03 2.88
C ALA A 10 4.45 4.01 3.96
N SER A 11 5.24 4.12 5.01
CA SER A 11 4.98 5.06 6.10
C SER A 11 5.00 6.50 5.60
N LYS A 12 5.97 6.84 4.75
CA LYS A 12 6.04 8.18 4.15
C LYS A 12 4.85 8.46 3.25
N ALA A 13 4.45 7.48 2.47
CA ALA A 13 3.28 7.64 1.61
C ALA A 13 2.03 7.90 2.44
N MET A 14 1.90 7.22 3.57
CA MET A 14 0.80 7.44 4.48
C MET A 14 0.82 8.86 5.06
N GLU A 15 1.98 9.33 5.50
CA GLU A 15 2.11 10.67 6.06
C GLU A 15 1.78 11.75 5.03
N ASN A 16 2.20 11.54 3.79
CA ASN A 16 1.96 12.50 2.70
C ASN A 16 0.61 12.29 2.02
N LYS A 17 -0.19 11.36 2.52
CA LYS A 17 -1.50 11.01 1.94
C LYS A 17 -1.38 10.65 0.47
N ARG A 18 -0.30 9.99 0.13
CA ARG A 18 0.00 9.62 -1.23
C ARG A 18 -0.60 8.25 -1.52
N PRO A 19 -1.29 8.08 -2.66
CA PRO A 19 -1.86 6.78 -2.97
C PRO A 19 -0.78 5.77 -3.35
N VAL A 20 -1.10 4.51 -3.12
CA VAL A 20 -0.25 3.40 -3.56
C VAL A 20 -1.07 2.51 -4.48
N TYR A 21 -0.38 1.69 -5.25
CA TYR A 21 -1.03 0.86 -6.26
C TYR A 21 -0.70 -0.61 -6.01
N TYR A 22 -1.71 -1.44 -6.17
CA TYR A 22 -1.57 -2.87 -6.04
C TYR A 22 -2.42 -3.53 -7.12
N MET A 23 -1.78 -4.32 -7.98
CA MET A 23 -2.44 -5.01 -9.09
C MET A 23 -3.33 -4.08 -9.93
N GLY A 24 -2.85 -2.87 -10.19
CA GLY A 24 -3.57 -1.92 -11.01
C GLY A 24 -4.62 -1.09 -10.29
N ASP A 25 -4.89 -1.39 -9.03
CA ASP A 25 -5.86 -0.63 -8.25
C ASP A 25 -5.17 0.37 -7.34
N CYS A 26 -5.87 1.47 -7.09
CA CYS A 26 -5.36 2.54 -6.24
C CYS A 26 -5.86 2.35 -4.81
N TYR A 27 -4.94 2.46 -3.85
CA TYR A 27 -5.24 2.27 -2.44
C TYR A 27 -4.64 3.41 -1.62
N ASP A 28 -5.25 3.64 -0.45
CA ASP A 28 -4.70 4.55 0.55
C ASP A 28 -4.17 3.74 1.72
N ILE A 29 -2.99 4.08 2.20
CA ILE A 29 -2.42 3.41 3.36
C ILE A 29 -3.04 4.02 4.62
N ILE A 30 -3.66 3.17 5.42
CA ILE A 30 -4.29 3.60 6.67
C ILE A 30 -3.33 3.44 7.83
N CYS A 31 -2.56 2.37 7.85
CA CYS A 31 -1.67 2.06 8.96
C CYS A 31 -0.53 1.17 8.48
N CYS A 32 0.61 1.28 9.12
CA CYS A 32 1.74 0.41 8.87
C CYS A 32 2.06 -0.34 10.15
N LYS A 33 2.25 -1.66 10.04
CA LYS A 33 2.59 -2.50 11.18
C LYS A 33 3.89 -3.23 10.90
N GLN A 34 4.76 -3.25 11.88
CA GLN A 34 6.00 -4.01 11.84
C GLN A 34 5.91 -5.15 12.83
N SER A 35 6.33 -6.33 12.39
CA SER A 35 6.36 -7.49 13.26
C SER A 35 7.62 -8.30 13.00
N THR A 36 7.90 -9.25 13.88
CA THR A 36 9.06 -10.12 13.71
C THR A 36 8.90 -11.07 12.53
N THR A 37 7.67 -11.30 12.08
CA THR A 37 7.38 -12.18 10.95
C THR A 37 7.32 -11.43 9.64
N GLY A 38 7.35 -10.10 9.68
CA GLY A 38 7.30 -9.29 8.47
C GLY A 38 6.54 -7.99 8.69
N ASP A 39 6.68 -7.09 7.73
CA ASP A 39 6.00 -5.81 7.78
C ASP A 39 4.71 -5.89 6.95
N VAL A 40 3.69 -5.18 7.42
CA VAL A 40 2.40 -5.19 6.76
C VAL A 40 1.87 -3.76 6.70
N ALA A 41 1.36 -3.36 5.54
CA ALA A 41 0.65 -2.10 5.38
C ALA A 41 -0.85 -2.40 5.29
N ILE A 42 -1.63 -1.72 6.12
CA ILE A 42 -3.07 -1.82 6.05
C ILE A 42 -3.56 -0.78 5.07
N VAL A 43 -4.15 -1.22 3.98
CA VAL A 43 -4.57 -0.34 2.90
C VAL A 43 -6.06 -0.48 2.64
N GLN A 44 -6.65 0.60 2.14
CA GLN A 44 -8.07 0.61 1.79
C GLN A 44 -8.22 1.09 0.36
N ARG A 45 -9.04 0.39 -0.41
CA ARG A 45 -9.26 0.73 -1.80
C ARG A 45 -9.94 2.09 -1.91
N ARG A 46 -9.50 2.88 -2.88
CA ARG A 46 -10.03 4.22 -3.11
C ARG A 46 -11.34 4.23 -3.90
N SER A 47 -11.82 3.07 -4.25
CA SER A 47 -13.04 2.96 -5.04
C SER A 47 -14.25 3.48 -4.28
N LEU A 48 -15.22 4.02 -5.02
CA LEU A 48 -16.47 4.49 -4.44
C LEU A 48 -17.29 3.37 -3.81
N ASN A 49 -17.09 2.15 -4.28
CA ASN A 49 -17.77 0.98 -3.75
C ASN A 49 -16.89 0.24 -2.76
N ASN A 50 -16.68 0.84 -1.61
CA ASN A 50 -15.87 0.25 -0.55
C ASN A 50 -16.65 -0.83 0.20
N ARG A 51 -16.97 -1.92 -0.48
CA ARG A 51 -17.63 -3.04 0.18
C ARG A 51 -16.67 -3.83 1.04
N PHE A 52 -15.39 -3.75 0.70
CA PHE A 52 -14.36 -4.47 1.42
C PHE A 52 -13.64 -3.48 2.30
N GLY A 53 -13.49 -3.81 3.55
CA GLY A 53 -12.76 -2.98 4.48
C GLY A 53 -11.26 -2.97 4.19
N PRO A 54 -10.48 -2.34 5.06
CA PRO A 54 -9.04 -2.34 4.92
C PRO A 54 -8.47 -3.75 4.88
N VAL A 55 -7.45 -3.95 4.04
CA VAL A 55 -6.81 -5.26 3.90
C VAL A 55 -5.31 -5.12 4.17
N PRO A 56 -4.69 -6.14 4.74
CA PRO A 56 -3.25 -6.15 4.96
C PRO A 56 -2.53 -6.59 3.69
N ILE A 57 -1.54 -5.80 3.29
CA ILE A 57 -0.72 -6.13 2.12
C ILE A 57 0.73 -5.85 2.48
N GLU A 58 1.63 -6.76 2.13
CA GLU A 58 3.05 -6.54 2.36
C GLU A 58 3.52 -5.38 1.48
N PRO A 59 4.36 -4.47 2.02
CA PRO A 59 4.82 -3.31 1.25
C PRO A 59 5.51 -3.68 -0.05
N MET A 60 6.14 -4.84 -0.12
CA MET A 60 6.85 -5.27 -1.33
C MET A 60 5.91 -5.42 -2.53
N PHE A 61 4.61 -5.60 -2.30
CA PHE A 61 3.63 -5.72 -3.36
C PHE A 61 3.01 -4.39 -3.77
N LEU A 62 3.36 -3.32 -3.07
CA LEU A 62 2.82 -2.00 -3.36
C LEU A 62 3.76 -1.19 -4.24
N SER A 63 3.21 -0.24 -4.96
CA SER A 63 3.97 0.64 -5.82
C SER A 63 3.49 2.07 -5.63
N LEU A 64 4.42 3.03 -5.74
CA LEU A 64 4.07 4.45 -5.68
C LEU A 64 3.57 4.97 -7.03
N GLU A 65 3.77 4.21 -8.07
CA GLU A 65 3.34 4.61 -9.41
C GLU A 65 2.42 3.56 -9.99
N ALA A 66 1.42 4.01 -10.74
CA ALA A 66 0.56 3.11 -11.47
C ALA A 66 1.43 2.26 -12.39
N ASN A 67 1.35 0.95 -12.22
CA ASN A 67 2.18 0.05 -12.98
C ASN A 67 1.52 -0.24 -14.32
N HIS A 68 2.14 0.24 -15.35
CA HIS A 68 1.69 -0.02 -16.71
C HIS A 68 2.51 -1.14 -17.30
N VAL A 69 1.91 -2.20 -17.52
CA VAL A 69 2.59 -3.29 -18.19
C VAL A 69 2.00 -3.47 -19.57
#